data_9cdda8d34dfe70275b8298ead3f54571
#
_entry.id   9cdda8d34dfe70275b8298ead3f54571
#
_cell.length_a   1.000
_cell.length_b   1.000
_cell.length_c   1.000
_cell.angle_alpha   90.00
_cell.angle_beta   90.00
_cell.angle_gamma   90.00
#
_symmetry.space_group_name_H-M   'P 1'
#
loop_
_entity.id
_entity.type
_entity.pdbx_description
1 polymer ?
#
loop_
_entity_poly.entity_id
_entity_poly.type
_entity_poly.pdbx_seq_one_letter_code
_entity_poly.pdbx_strand_id
1 'polypeptide(L)'
;MNPNVALVSINNLTVRYGAFTALDDFSCQIEEGCTGLLGPNGAGKTTLLKTLLGFITPTSGGGNVLGLDLYNGNKEIRQKIGLMPEQDCHIPGLTAVGFVAYAGELAGMPADQALRRAHEVLEYCGLGEARYRNVETYSTGMKQRIKLAQAMIHGPKLLLLDEPTNGLDPKGREEMLDLIKDISHNKGVNVLISSHLLPDIERVCDRVVVVLRGKLVSQGTIRDLKRIEGQPLDVDLRESNESFLASLRAKGAQAAPTTYTTVRVQVAGTREHAMNTILQSAKESGAQVRGVKLAERSLEEAFLTAVQA
;
A
#
# COMPACT_ATOMS: atom_id res chain seq x y z
N MET A 1 13.30 -19.22 -9.74
CA MET A 1 11.95 -18.76 -9.38
C MET A 1 11.28 -18.37 -10.68
N ASN A 2 10.10 -18.92 -11.00
CA ASN A 2 9.36 -18.52 -12.19
C ASN A 2 8.88 -17.09 -12.00
N PRO A 3 9.21 -16.16 -12.89
CA PRO A 3 8.68 -14.81 -12.81
C PRO A 3 7.21 -14.85 -13.22
N ASN A 4 6.33 -14.29 -12.38
CA ASN A 4 4.90 -14.03 -12.62
C ASN A 4 3.87 -15.07 -12.12
N VAL A 5 3.99 -15.61 -10.93
CA VAL A 5 2.81 -16.18 -10.27
C VAL A 5 2.26 -15.13 -9.32
N ALA A 6 1.10 -14.54 -9.67
CA ALA A 6 0.43 -13.60 -8.79
C ALA A 6 0.05 -14.32 -7.48
N LEU A 7 0.30 -13.66 -6.33
CA LEU A 7 -0.12 -14.15 -5.00
C LEU A 7 -1.63 -14.23 -4.90
N VAL A 8 -2.32 -13.25 -5.48
CA VAL A 8 -3.77 -13.19 -5.58
C VAL A 8 -4.13 -12.84 -7.02
N SER A 9 -5.03 -13.62 -7.61
CA SER A 9 -5.61 -13.37 -8.93
C SER A 9 -7.12 -13.44 -8.81
N ILE A 10 -7.78 -12.33 -9.08
CA ILE A 10 -9.24 -12.18 -9.01
C ILE A 10 -9.76 -11.85 -10.40
N ASN A 11 -10.85 -12.55 -10.78
CA ASN A 11 -11.45 -12.42 -12.10
C ASN A 11 -12.96 -12.20 -11.96
N ASN A 12 -13.45 -11.04 -12.42
CA ASN A 12 -14.86 -10.66 -12.52
C ASN A 12 -15.67 -10.88 -11.23
N LEU A 13 -15.02 -10.60 -10.08
CA LEU A 13 -15.57 -10.87 -8.76
C LEU A 13 -16.70 -9.90 -8.44
N THR A 14 -17.89 -10.42 -8.15
CA THR A 14 -19.03 -9.63 -7.70
C THR A 14 -19.46 -10.10 -6.32
N VAL A 15 -19.61 -9.16 -5.39
CA VAL A 15 -20.11 -9.42 -4.04
C VAL A 15 -21.28 -8.50 -3.73
N ARG A 16 -22.43 -9.10 -3.33
CA ARG A 16 -23.65 -8.36 -2.99
C ARG A 16 -24.10 -8.63 -1.57
N TYR A 17 -24.61 -7.61 -0.92
CA TYR A 17 -25.33 -7.66 0.36
C TYR A 17 -26.78 -7.23 0.11
N GLY A 18 -27.66 -8.18 -0.17
CA GLY A 18 -29.01 -7.87 -0.62
C GLY A 18 -29.00 -7.04 -1.91
N ALA A 19 -29.57 -5.84 -1.88
CA ALA A 19 -29.60 -4.94 -3.03
C ALA A 19 -28.27 -4.15 -3.24
N PHE A 20 -27.38 -4.12 -2.23
CA PHE A 20 -26.13 -3.35 -2.31
C PHE A 20 -25.03 -4.20 -2.93
N THR A 21 -24.40 -3.70 -4.00
CA THR A 21 -23.23 -4.31 -4.62
C THR A 21 -21.97 -3.69 -4.04
N ALA A 22 -21.21 -4.46 -3.28
CA ALA A 22 -19.99 -4.02 -2.61
C ALA A 22 -18.73 -4.17 -3.48
N LEU A 23 -18.69 -5.20 -4.32
CA LEU A 23 -17.73 -5.38 -5.40
C LEU A 23 -18.50 -5.70 -6.68
N ASP A 24 -18.13 -5.06 -7.78
CA ASP A 24 -18.83 -5.13 -9.06
C ASP A 24 -17.83 -5.39 -10.19
N ASP A 25 -17.87 -6.61 -10.72
CA ASP A 25 -16.99 -7.06 -11.81
C ASP A 25 -15.50 -6.77 -11.55
N PHE A 26 -15.07 -6.99 -10.31
CA PHE A 26 -13.75 -6.62 -9.83
C PHE A 26 -12.70 -7.65 -10.26
N SER A 27 -11.69 -7.20 -11.02
CA SER A 27 -10.59 -8.05 -11.46
C SER A 27 -9.26 -7.39 -11.10
N CYS A 28 -8.38 -8.10 -10.39
CA CYS A 28 -7.05 -7.60 -10.05
C CYS A 28 -6.03 -8.73 -9.88
N GLN A 29 -4.75 -8.36 -9.92
CA GLN A 29 -3.63 -9.22 -9.60
C GLN A 29 -2.76 -8.57 -8.54
N ILE A 30 -2.42 -9.33 -7.49
CA ILE A 30 -1.50 -8.90 -6.43
C ILE A 30 -0.26 -9.76 -6.55
N GLU A 31 0.87 -9.12 -6.75
CA GLU A 31 2.18 -9.75 -6.85
C GLU A 31 2.89 -9.79 -5.50
N GLU A 32 4.06 -10.42 -5.45
CA GLU A 32 4.92 -10.45 -4.25
C GLU A 32 5.35 -9.04 -3.82
N GLY A 33 5.59 -8.87 -2.51
CA GLY A 33 6.01 -7.62 -1.89
C GLY A 33 4.89 -6.93 -1.11
N CYS A 34 4.91 -5.60 -1.07
CA CYS A 34 3.90 -4.79 -0.38
C CYS A 34 2.97 -4.11 -1.39
N THR A 35 1.69 -4.45 -1.33
CA THR A 35 0.65 -3.84 -2.17
C THR A 35 -0.32 -3.03 -1.32
N GLY A 36 -0.58 -1.80 -1.72
CA GLY A 36 -1.60 -0.93 -1.13
C GLY A 36 -2.96 -1.14 -1.79
N LEU A 37 -4.00 -1.33 -1.00
CA LEU A 37 -5.40 -1.31 -1.45
C LEU A 37 -6.01 0.05 -1.09
N LEU A 38 -6.02 0.95 -2.06
CA LEU A 38 -6.35 2.35 -1.88
C LEU A 38 -7.79 2.65 -2.30
N GLY A 39 -8.49 3.43 -1.52
CA GLY A 39 -9.83 3.91 -1.86
C GLY A 39 -10.55 4.53 -0.66
N PRO A 40 -11.59 5.33 -0.89
CA PRO A 40 -12.35 5.94 0.19
C PRO A 40 -13.07 4.90 1.05
N ASN A 41 -13.62 5.35 2.17
CA ASN A 41 -14.48 4.49 3.00
C ASN A 41 -15.71 4.04 2.18
N GLY A 42 -16.06 2.77 2.31
CA GLY A 42 -17.13 2.16 1.53
C GLY A 42 -16.76 1.77 0.09
N ALA A 43 -15.50 1.92 -0.33
CA ALA A 43 -15.05 1.53 -1.67
C ALA A 43 -15.08 0.01 -1.94
N GLY A 44 -15.19 -0.83 -0.89
CA GLY A 44 -15.18 -2.29 -1.01
C GLY A 44 -13.90 -2.97 -0.48
N LYS A 45 -12.94 -2.21 0.08
CA LYS A 45 -11.65 -2.73 0.57
C LYS A 45 -11.80 -3.88 1.57
N THR A 46 -12.50 -3.66 2.68
CA THR A 46 -12.75 -4.69 3.71
C THR A 46 -13.55 -5.87 3.16
N THR A 47 -14.49 -5.62 2.23
CA THR A 47 -15.24 -6.70 1.55
C THR A 47 -14.30 -7.58 0.74
N LEU A 48 -13.37 -7.00 -0.01
CA LEU A 48 -12.36 -7.75 -0.74
C LEU A 48 -11.52 -8.60 0.22
N LEU A 49 -10.96 -8.01 1.29
CA LEU A 49 -10.15 -8.75 2.27
C LEU A 49 -10.93 -9.92 2.90
N LYS A 50 -12.18 -9.72 3.28
CA LYS A 50 -13.04 -10.77 3.83
C LYS A 50 -13.35 -11.86 2.79
N THR A 51 -13.49 -11.50 1.53
CA THR A 51 -13.72 -12.46 0.44
C THR A 51 -12.47 -13.31 0.19
N LEU A 52 -11.26 -12.71 0.19
CA LEU A 52 -9.99 -13.45 0.06
C LEU A 52 -9.80 -14.48 1.17
N LEU A 53 -10.36 -14.26 2.35
CA LEU A 53 -10.33 -15.18 3.49
C LEU A 53 -11.48 -16.20 3.48
N GLY A 54 -12.38 -16.11 2.52
CA GLY A 54 -13.56 -16.97 2.44
C GLY A 54 -14.60 -16.72 3.54
N PHE A 55 -14.59 -15.54 4.18
CA PHE A 55 -15.65 -15.12 5.11
C PHE A 55 -16.90 -14.64 4.37
N ILE A 56 -16.73 -14.26 3.10
CA ILE A 56 -17.81 -13.86 2.22
C ILE A 56 -17.71 -14.69 0.95
N THR A 57 -18.81 -15.35 0.59
CA THR A 57 -18.90 -16.07 -0.68
C THR A 57 -19.27 -15.08 -1.78
N PRO A 58 -18.51 -14.98 -2.87
CA PRO A 58 -18.87 -14.15 -4.00
C PRO A 58 -20.21 -14.53 -4.62
N THR A 59 -20.92 -13.55 -5.16
CA THR A 59 -22.15 -13.78 -5.94
C THR A 59 -21.83 -14.36 -7.31
N SER A 60 -20.70 -13.90 -7.91
CA SER A 60 -20.16 -14.41 -9.19
C SER A 60 -18.68 -14.09 -9.33
N GLY A 61 -18.05 -14.61 -10.37
CA GLY A 61 -16.62 -14.50 -10.58
C GLY A 61 -15.83 -15.46 -9.71
N GLY A 62 -14.53 -15.23 -9.51
CA GLY A 62 -13.70 -16.12 -8.71
C GLY A 62 -12.25 -15.70 -8.72
N GLY A 63 -11.36 -16.61 -8.32
CA GLY A 63 -9.93 -16.35 -8.31
C GLY A 63 -9.14 -17.35 -7.49
N ASN A 64 -7.86 -17.04 -7.36
CA ASN A 64 -6.92 -17.84 -6.58
C ASN A 64 -6.18 -16.96 -5.57
N VAL A 65 -5.92 -17.51 -4.40
CA VAL A 65 -5.12 -16.91 -3.34
C VAL A 65 -4.01 -17.87 -2.95
N LEU A 66 -2.77 -17.48 -3.14
CA LEU A 66 -1.58 -18.33 -2.92
C LEU A 66 -1.65 -19.67 -3.68
N GLY A 67 -2.22 -19.64 -4.89
CA GLY A 67 -2.43 -20.83 -5.73
C GLY A 67 -3.62 -21.71 -5.34
N LEU A 68 -4.40 -21.31 -4.33
CA LEU A 68 -5.60 -22.02 -3.85
C LEU A 68 -6.86 -21.36 -4.39
N ASP A 69 -7.81 -22.16 -4.83
CA ASP A 69 -9.09 -21.67 -5.32
C ASP A 69 -9.90 -20.97 -4.21
N LEU A 70 -10.48 -19.82 -4.55
CA LEU A 70 -11.18 -18.96 -3.60
C LEU A 70 -12.43 -19.60 -2.97
N TYR A 71 -13.09 -20.51 -3.67
CA TYR A 71 -14.29 -21.18 -3.16
C TYR A 71 -13.97 -22.44 -2.35
N ASN A 72 -12.96 -23.21 -2.78
CA ASN A 72 -12.67 -24.52 -2.23
C ASN A 72 -11.48 -24.55 -1.27
N GLY A 73 -10.61 -23.52 -1.33
CA GLY A 73 -9.38 -23.44 -0.53
C GLY A 73 -9.49 -22.70 0.79
N ASN A 74 -10.69 -22.40 1.28
CA ASN A 74 -10.92 -21.47 2.41
C ASN A 74 -10.12 -21.79 3.69
N LYS A 75 -10.01 -23.05 4.08
CA LYS A 75 -9.28 -23.45 5.28
C LYS A 75 -7.77 -23.31 5.09
N GLU A 76 -7.26 -23.83 3.99
CA GLU A 76 -5.84 -23.79 3.62
C GLU A 76 -5.38 -22.37 3.35
N ILE A 77 -6.25 -21.51 2.79
CA ILE A 77 -6.01 -20.08 2.60
C ILE A 77 -5.80 -19.42 3.96
N ARG A 78 -6.73 -19.61 4.91
CA ARG A 78 -6.62 -19.00 6.25
C ARG A 78 -5.41 -19.47 7.04
N GLN A 79 -4.91 -20.69 6.83
CA GLN A 79 -3.68 -21.17 7.44
C GLN A 79 -2.42 -20.46 6.93
N LYS A 80 -2.48 -19.85 5.74
CA LYS A 80 -1.35 -19.15 5.10
C LYS A 80 -1.45 -17.64 5.15
N ILE A 81 -2.58 -17.10 5.63
CA ILE A 81 -2.85 -15.66 5.69
C ILE A 81 -3.04 -15.22 7.12
N GLY A 82 -2.40 -14.11 7.48
CA GLY A 82 -2.70 -13.39 8.71
C GLY A 82 -3.60 -12.19 8.44
N LEU A 83 -4.62 -12.00 9.28
CA LEU A 83 -5.50 -10.85 9.21
C LEU A 83 -5.31 -9.94 10.42
N MET A 84 -5.02 -8.68 10.17
CA MET A 84 -5.17 -7.59 11.13
C MET A 84 -6.44 -6.82 10.78
N PRO A 85 -7.55 -7.00 11.51
CA PRO A 85 -8.81 -6.33 11.21
C PRO A 85 -8.78 -4.86 11.67
N GLU A 86 -9.60 -4.01 11.03
CA GLU A 86 -9.79 -2.62 11.45
C GLU A 86 -10.30 -2.54 12.90
N GLN A 87 -11.35 -3.30 13.21
CA GLN A 87 -11.96 -3.32 14.54
C GLN A 87 -11.10 -4.07 15.56
N ASP A 88 -11.23 -3.69 16.83
CA ASP A 88 -10.62 -4.42 17.94
C ASP A 88 -11.17 -5.85 18.01
N CYS A 89 -10.26 -6.81 18.14
CA CYS A 89 -10.58 -8.25 18.20
C CYS A 89 -10.01 -8.94 19.44
N HIS A 90 -9.51 -8.17 20.40
CA HIS A 90 -8.95 -8.72 21.64
C HIS A 90 -10.03 -9.30 22.55
N ILE A 91 -9.63 -10.34 23.31
CA ILE A 91 -10.51 -11.01 24.27
C ILE A 91 -10.31 -10.36 25.64
N PRO A 92 -11.38 -9.82 26.27
CA PRO A 92 -11.29 -9.25 27.60
C PRO A 92 -10.74 -10.23 28.64
N GLY A 93 -9.98 -9.71 29.60
CA GLY A 93 -9.39 -10.51 30.71
C GLY A 93 -8.11 -11.27 30.34
N LEU A 94 -7.69 -11.29 29.07
CA LEU A 94 -6.43 -11.91 28.69
C LEU A 94 -5.26 -10.91 28.74
N THR A 95 -4.09 -11.40 29.13
CA THR A 95 -2.83 -10.70 28.89
C THR A 95 -2.49 -10.75 27.41
N ALA A 96 -1.64 -9.82 26.94
CA ALA A 96 -1.27 -9.81 25.53
C ALA A 96 -0.60 -11.12 25.09
N VAL A 97 0.28 -11.68 25.91
CA VAL A 97 0.92 -12.97 25.60
C VAL A 97 -0.11 -14.09 25.55
N GLY A 98 -1.08 -14.12 26.48
CA GLY A 98 -2.16 -15.11 26.48
C GLY A 98 -3.05 -14.98 25.23
N PHE A 99 -3.42 -13.76 24.86
CA PHE A 99 -4.23 -13.51 23.67
C PHE A 99 -3.52 -13.95 22.37
N VAL A 100 -2.25 -13.59 22.21
CA VAL A 100 -1.50 -13.93 20.97
C VAL A 100 -1.18 -15.43 20.94
N ALA A 101 -0.86 -16.07 22.08
CA ALA A 101 -0.67 -17.52 22.15
C ALA A 101 -1.96 -18.27 21.78
N TYR A 102 -3.10 -17.84 22.31
CA TYR A 102 -4.40 -18.40 21.96
C TYR A 102 -4.71 -18.31 20.46
N ALA A 103 -4.38 -17.17 19.84
CA ALA A 103 -4.52 -17.05 18.38
C ALA A 103 -3.64 -18.05 17.61
N GLY A 104 -2.42 -18.32 18.11
CA GLY A 104 -1.54 -19.37 17.55
C GLY A 104 -2.13 -20.77 17.69
N GLU A 105 -2.72 -21.10 18.85
CA GLU A 105 -3.40 -22.38 19.06
C GLU A 105 -4.62 -22.55 18.13
N LEU A 106 -5.40 -21.49 17.93
CA LEU A 106 -6.52 -21.49 16.97
C LEU A 106 -6.04 -21.68 15.52
N ALA A 107 -4.83 -21.24 15.20
CA ALA A 107 -4.20 -21.48 13.90
C ALA A 107 -3.61 -22.90 13.77
N GLY A 108 -3.67 -23.73 14.84
CA GLY A 108 -3.23 -25.11 14.85
C GLY A 108 -1.82 -25.32 15.40
N MET A 109 -1.22 -24.32 16.07
CA MET A 109 0.08 -24.48 16.74
C MET A 109 -0.08 -25.26 18.06
N PRO A 110 0.88 -26.13 18.44
CA PRO A 110 0.96 -26.67 19.78
C PRO A 110 1.10 -25.55 20.82
N ALA A 111 0.42 -25.68 21.98
CA ALA A 111 0.33 -24.62 22.99
C ALA A 111 1.70 -24.08 23.47
N ASP A 112 2.67 -24.99 23.65
CA ASP A 112 4.04 -24.62 24.07
C ASP A 112 4.79 -23.82 22.97
N GLN A 113 4.56 -24.15 21.71
CA GLN A 113 5.14 -23.42 20.58
C GLN A 113 4.42 -22.08 20.39
N ALA A 114 3.08 -22.05 20.51
CA ALA A 114 2.29 -20.83 20.42
C ALA A 114 2.71 -19.82 21.49
N LEU A 115 2.94 -20.28 22.73
CA LEU A 115 3.40 -19.42 23.82
C LEU A 115 4.79 -18.85 23.56
N ARG A 116 5.76 -19.68 23.16
CA ARG A 116 7.11 -19.20 22.79
C ARG A 116 7.05 -18.18 21.67
N ARG A 117 6.31 -18.50 20.62
CA ARG A 117 6.18 -17.64 19.46
C ARG A 117 5.45 -16.34 19.79
N ALA A 118 4.49 -16.36 20.71
CA ALA A 118 3.82 -15.15 21.21
C ALA A 118 4.80 -14.17 21.85
N HIS A 119 5.72 -14.65 22.67
CA HIS A 119 6.77 -13.79 23.24
C HIS A 119 7.63 -13.15 22.15
N GLU A 120 8.06 -13.91 21.13
CA GLU A 120 8.90 -13.41 20.03
C GLU A 120 8.18 -12.34 19.21
N VAL A 121 6.94 -12.60 18.79
CA VAL A 121 6.21 -11.64 17.92
C VAL A 121 5.79 -10.39 18.70
N LEU A 122 5.48 -10.49 19.99
CA LEU A 122 5.17 -9.34 20.82
C LEU A 122 6.41 -8.46 21.06
N GLU A 123 7.56 -9.07 21.31
CA GLU A 123 8.84 -8.35 21.39
C GLU A 123 9.13 -7.63 20.09
N TYR A 124 9.02 -8.33 18.95
CA TYR A 124 9.22 -7.77 17.62
C TYR A 124 8.26 -6.59 17.33
N CYS A 125 7.00 -6.69 17.77
CA CYS A 125 6.03 -5.59 17.65
C CYS A 125 6.24 -4.44 18.66
N GLY A 126 7.30 -4.49 19.47
CA GLY A 126 7.65 -3.45 20.43
C GLY A 126 6.75 -3.39 21.65
N LEU A 127 6.17 -4.52 22.06
CA LEU A 127 5.33 -4.62 23.26
C LEU A 127 6.08 -5.11 24.50
N GLY A 128 7.35 -5.53 24.37
CA GLY A 128 8.27 -5.82 25.46
C GLY A 128 7.60 -6.32 26.76
N GLU A 129 7.88 -5.70 27.89
CA GLU A 129 7.27 -6.02 29.19
C GLU A 129 5.76 -5.78 29.26
N ALA A 130 5.20 -4.96 28.38
CA ALA A 130 3.76 -4.73 28.34
C ALA A 130 2.97 -6.01 27.98
N ARG A 131 3.61 -7.03 27.38
CA ARG A 131 2.98 -8.32 27.01
C ARG A 131 2.35 -9.07 28.19
N TYR A 132 2.75 -8.77 29.41
CA TYR A 132 2.18 -9.38 30.63
C TYR A 132 0.95 -8.64 31.18
N ARG A 133 0.62 -7.48 30.60
CA ARG A 133 -0.54 -6.69 31.01
C ARG A 133 -1.78 -7.14 30.25
N ASN A 134 -2.95 -6.92 30.87
CA ASN A 134 -4.24 -7.15 30.22
C ASN A 134 -4.42 -6.19 29.02
N VAL A 135 -4.90 -6.72 27.88
CA VAL A 135 -5.04 -5.97 26.64
C VAL A 135 -6.01 -4.79 26.78
N GLU A 136 -6.98 -4.88 27.68
CA GLU A 136 -7.91 -3.79 27.96
C GLU A 136 -7.22 -2.51 28.44
N THR A 137 -6.05 -2.64 29.07
CA THR A 137 -5.25 -1.50 29.57
C THR A 137 -4.37 -0.84 28.51
N TYR A 138 -4.45 -1.32 27.26
CA TYR A 138 -3.59 -0.87 26.19
C TYR A 138 -4.08 0.44 25.58
N SER A 139 -3.12 1.32 25.22
CA SER A 139 -3.39 2.46 24.35
C SER A 139 -3.78 1.99 22.95
N THR A 140 -4.36 2.88 22.14
CA THR A 140 -4.71 2.58 20.75
C THR A 140 -3.51 2.04 19.97
N GLY A 141 -2.33 2.65 20.10
CA GLY A 141 -1.12 2.18 19.44
C GLY A 141 -0.69 0.78 19.88
N MET A 142 -0.78 0.46 21.17
CA MET A 142 -0.50 -0.88 21.68
C MET A 142 -1.52 -1.90 21.18
N LYS A 143 -2.79 -1.52 21.06
CA LYS A 143 -3.85 -2.37 20.48
C LYS A 143 -3.60 -2.65 18.99
N GLN A 144 -3.14 -1.69 18.22
CA GLN A 144 -2.77 -1.93 16.82
C GLN A 144 -1.56 -2.90 16.72
N ARG A 145 -0.55 -2.71 17.58
CA ARG A 145 0.63 -3.60 17.60
C ARG A 145 0.29 -5.04 18.00
N ILE A 146 -0.61 -5.25 18.96
CA ILE A 146 -1.03 -6.61 19.33
C ILE A 146 -1.89 -7.27 18.25
N LYS A 147 -2.73 -6.52 17.53
CA LYS A 147 -3.47 -7.04 16.35
C LYS A 147 -2.50 -7.51 15.25
N LEU A 148 -1.43 -6.75 15.01
CA LEU A 148 -0.38 -7.15 14.09
C LEU A 148 0.36 -8.40 14.58
N ALA A 149 0.73 -8.46 15.86
CA ALA A 149 1.38 -9.64 16.47
C ALA A 149 0.50 -10.90 16.33
N GLN A 150 -0.80 -10.77 16.60
CA GLN A 150 -1.79 -11.84 16.44
C GLN A 150 -1.88 -12.31 14.96
N ALA A 151 -1.83 -11.38 14.00
CA ALA A 151 -1.85 -11.74 12.57
C ALA A 151 -0.57 -12.48 12.13
N MET A 152 0.55 -12.27 12.83
CA MET A 152 1.86 -12.84 12.48
C MET A 152 2.20 -14.15 13.19
N ILE A 153 1.46 -14.54 14.23
CA ILE A 153 1.84 -15.62 15.16
C ILE A 153 2.14 -16.95 14.47
N HIS A 154 1.36 -17.33 13.49
CA HIS A 154 1.44 -18.62 12.77
C HIS A 154 2.38 -18.60 11.55
N GLY A 155 3.14 -17.52 11.33
CA GLY A 155 4.08 -17.39 10.22
C GLY A 155 3.41 -17.35 8.84
N PRO A 156 2.47 -16.43 8.60
CA PRO A 156 1.72 -16.36 7.35
C PRO A 156 2.61 -16.01 6.15
N LYS A 157 2.19 -16.43 4.95
CA LYS A 157 2.82 -16.06 3.68
C LYS A 157 2.32 -14.70 3.16
N LEU A 158 1.14 -14.30 3.58
CA LEU A 158 0.50 -13.04 3.21
C LEU A 158 -0.18 -12.43 4.45
N LEU A 159 0.08 -11.17 4.71
CA LEU A 159 -0.61 -10.38 5.73
C LEU A 159 -1.64 -9.48 5.05
N LEU A 160 -2.87 -9.54 5.52
CA LEU A 160 -3.95 -8.60 5.18
C LEU A 160 -4.10 -7.63 6.34
N LEU A 161 -3.79 -6.35 6.12
CA LEU A 161 -3.83 -5.31 7.13
C LEU A 161 -4.94 -4.31 6.79
N ASP A 162 -6.03 -4.31 7.56
CA ASP A 162 -7.17 -3.43 7.32
C ASP A 162 -7.06 -2.16 8.17
N GLU A 163 -6.72 -1.03 7.54
CA GLU A 163 -6.53 0.30 8.15
C GLU A 163 -5.61 0.27 9.39
N PRO A 164 -4.36 -0.25 9.29
CA PRO A 164 -3.51 -0.53 10.46
C PRO A 164 -3.04 0.73 11.21
N THR A 165 -3.11 1.89 10.59
CA THR A 165 -2.72 3.19 11.17
C THR A 165 -3.90 3.98 11.73
N ASN A 166 -5.13 3.44 11.63
CA ASN A 166 -6.33 4.14 12.08
C ASN A 166 -6.29 4.40 13.59
N GLY A 167 -6.58 5.65 13.99
CA GLY A 167 -6.61 6.08 15.38
C GLY A 167 -5.24 6.27 16.05
N LEU A 168 -4.14 6.20 15.29
CA LEU A 168 -2.81 6.47 15.81
C LEU A 168 -2.45 7.95 15.76
N ASP A 169 -1.70 8.41 16.75
CA ASP A 169 -1.02 9.69 16.70
C ASP A 169 0.09 9.68 15.62
N PRO A 170 0.62 10.83 15.20
CA PRO A 170 1.60 10.90 14.11
C PRO A 170 2.83 10.01 14.35
N LYS A 171 3.35 9.95 15.58
CA LYS A 171 4.51 9.12 15.93
C LYS A 171 4.20 7.63 15.86
N GLY A 172 3.08 7.20 16.48
CA GLY A 172 2.63 5.81 16.45
C GLY A 172 2.33 5.32 15.03
N ARG A 173 1.83 6.24 14.17
CA ARG A 173 1.61 5.95 12.76
C ARG A 173 2.94 5.69 12.02
N GLU A 174 3.94 6.55 12.20
CA GLU A 174 5.26 6.34 11.61
C GLU A 174 5.90 5.03 12.06
N GLU A 175 5.88 4.74 13.36
CA GLU A 175 6.42 3.51 13.93
C GLU A 175 5.69 2.25 13.41
N MET A 176 4.37 2.31 13.21
CA MET A 176 3.60 1.22 12.61
C MET A 176 3.97 1.00 11.15
N LEU A 177 4.10 2.06 10.38
CA LEU A 177 4.49 1.98 8.96
C LEU A 177 5.91 1.44 8.80
N ASP A 178 6.84 1.84 9.67
CA ASP A 178 8.21 1.31 9.66
C ASP A 178 8.23 -0.19 10.01
N LEU A 179 7.41 -0.62 10.95
CA LEU A 179 7.25 -2.04 11.29
C LEU A 179 6.68 -2.85 10.12
N ILE A 180 5.64 -2.35 9.46
CA ILE A 180 5.06 -3.00 8.27
C ILE A 180 6.08 -3.07 7.13
N LYS A 181 6.86 -2.01 6.94
CA LYS A 181 7.93 -1.97 5.94
C LYS A 181 9.02 -3.00 6.24
N ASP A 182 9.45 -3.14 7.50
CA ASP A 182 10.41 -4.16 7.92
C ASP A 182 9.89 -5.58 7.66
N ILE A 183 8.63 -5.85 7.98
CA ILE A 183 7.96 -7.13 7.72
C ILE A 183 8.00 -7.48 6.24
N SER A 184 7.65 -6.53 5.38
CA SER A 184 7.57 -6.77 3.94
C SER A 184 8.95 -6.88 3.29
N HIS A 185 9.82 -5.88 3.50
CA HIS A 185 11.07 -5.76 2.75
C HIS A 185 12.24 -6.56 3.35
N ASN A 186 12.31 -6.66 4.69
CA ASN A 186 13.43 -7.32 5.36
C ASN A 186 13.10 -8.76 5.78
N LYS A 187 11.84 -9.04 6.18
CA LYS A 187 11.42 -10.41 6.54
C LYS A 187 10.82 -11.18 5.36
N GLY A 188 10.56 -10.51 4.23
CA GLY A 188 10.05 -11.15 3.02
C GLY A 188 8.63 -11.69 3.14
N VAL A 189 7.82 -11.15 4.05
CA VAL A 189 6.40 -11.49 4.17
C VAL A 189 5.60 -10.59 3.25
N ASN A 190 4.78 -11.16 2.39
CA ASN A 190 3.93 -10.37 1.51
C ASN A 190 2.84 -9.63 2.30
N VAL A 191 2.55 -8.41 1.91
CA VAL A 191 1.59 -7.55 2.62
C VAL A 191 0.58 -6.94 1.64
N LEU A 192 -0.70 -7.06 1.98
CA LEU A 192 -1.77 -6.27 1.38
C LEU A 192 -2.34 -5.35 2.46
N ILE A 193 -2.05 -4.06 2.35
CA ILE A 193 -2.48 -3.05 3.31
C ILE A 193 -3.64 -2.23 2.73
N SER A 194 -4.80 -2.21 3.39
CA SER A 194 -5.85 -1.27 3.04
C SER A 194 -5.63 0.06 3.75
N SER A 195 -5.77 1.15 3.03
CA SER A 195 -5.77 2.50 3.59
C SER A 195 -6.56 3.46 2.71
N HIS A 196 -7.10 4.49 3.32
CA HIS A 196 -7.63 5.65 2.64
C HIS A 196 -6.61 6.81 2.62
N LEU A 197 -5.45 6.63 3.25
CA LEU A 197 -4.38 7.63 3.39
C LEU A 197 -3.26 7.33 2.40
N LEU A 198 -3.19 8.14 1.36
CA LEU A 198 -2.16 8.05 0.30
C LEU A 198 -0.72 8.06 0.81
N PRO A 199 -0.34 8.93 1.78
CA PRO A 199 1.03 8.96 2.30
C PRO A 199 1.46 7.65 2.96
N ASP A 200 0.53 6.88 3.58
CA ASP A 200 0.86 5.58 4.18
C ASP A 200 1.23 4.57 3.11
N ILE A 201 0.42 4.51 2.05
CA ILE A 201 0.66 3.62 0.91
C ILE A 201 1.98 3.96 0.23
N GLU A 202 2.23 5.26 -0.01
CA GLU A 202 3.47 5.72 -0.66
C GLU A 202 4.74 5.40 0.14
N ARG A 203 4.65 5.42 1.48
CA ARG A 203 5.78 5.14 2.37
C ARG A 203 6.18 3.66 2.42
N VAL A 204 5.20 2.74 2.30
CA VAL A 204 5.40 1.32 2.62
C VAL A 204 5.27 0.40 1.42
N CYS A 205 4.45 0.77 0.43
CA CYS A 205 4.09 -0.11 -0.68
C CYS A 205 4.94 0.16 -1.92
N ASP A 206 5.14 -0.90 -2.71
CA ASP A 206 5.76 -0.82 -4.03
C ASP A 206 4.69 -0.70 -5.12
N ARG A 207 3.52 -1.26 -4.86
CA ARG A 207 2.40 -1.38 -5.79
C ARG A 207 1.11 -0.92 -5.14
N VAL A 208 0.14 -0.57 -5.97
CA VAL A 208 -1.17 -0.16 -5.49
C VAL A 208 -2.29 -0.68 -6.39
N VAL A 209 -3.39 -1.01 -5.76
CA VAL A 209 -4.70 -1.34 -6.37
C VAL A 209 -5.67 -0.27 -5.91
N VAL A 210 -6.19 0.51 -6.84
CA VAL A 210 -7.12 1.62 -6.57
C VAL A 210 -8.55 1.12 -6.76
N VAL A 211 -9.35 1.22 -5.70
CA VAL A 211 -10.74 0.76 -5.66
C VAL A 211 -11.68 1.94 -5.44
N LEU A 212 -12.70 2.04 -6.26
CA LEU A 212 -13.77 3.04 -6.11
C LEU A 212 -15.13 2.40 -6.40
N ARG A 213 -16.08 2.54 -5.46
CA ARG A 213 -17.45 2.03 -5.61
C ARG A 213 -17.50 0.55 -6.03
N GLY A 214 -16.63 -0.27 -5.45
CA GLY A 214 -16.56 -1.71 -5.73
C GLY A 214 -15.86 -2.10 -7.03
N LYS A 215 -15.31 -1.16 -7.78
CA LYS A 215 -14.63 -1.40 -9.05
C LYS A 215 -13.13 -1.13 -8.97
N LEU A 216 -12.36 -1.87 -9.75
CA LEU A 216 -10.96 -1.55 -9.99
C LEU A 216 -10.88 -0.30 -10.89
N VAL A 217 -10.20 0.73 -10.42
CA VAL A 217 -9.94 1.95 -11.20
C VAL A 217 -8.56 1.90 -11.84
N SER A 218 -7.56 1.47 -11.08
CA SER A 218 -6.18 1.37 -11.55
C SER A 218 -5.39 0.39 -10.71
N GLN A 219 -4.37 -0.25 -11.29
CA GLN A 219 -3.38 -1.03 -10.55
C GLN A 219 -2.01 -0.92 -11.22
N GLY A 220 -0.95 -1.02 -10.43
CA GLY A 220 0.41 -0.96 -10.95
C GLY A 220 1.43 -0.63 -9.88
N THR A 221 2.67 -0.37 -10.30
CA THR A 221 3.67 0.15 -9.36
C THR A 221 3.37 1.61 -9.02
N ILE A 222 3.69 2.03 -7.80
CA ILE A 222 3.55 3.44 -7.40
C ILE A 222 4.35 4.34 -8.35
N ARG A 223 5.50 3.88 -8.80
CA ARG A 223 6.35 4.60 -9.75
C ARG A 223 5.65 4.83 -11.10
N ASP A 224 5.01 3.80 -11.65
CA ASP A 224 4.29 3.91 -12.93
C ASP A 224 3.09 4.85 -12.82
N LEU A 225 2.36 4.78 -11.70
CA LEU A 225 1.22 5.67 -11.45
C LEU A 225 1.63 7.14 -11.30
N LYS A 226 2.81 7.40 -10.72
CA LYS A 226 3.37 8.76 -10.58
C LYS A 226 3.97 9.30 -11.87
N ARG A 227 4.14 8.46 -12.88
CA ARG A 227 4.71 8.86 -14.15
C ARG A 227 3.77 9.79 -14.92
N ILE A 228 4.31 10.89 -15.43
CA ILE A 228 3.59 11.82 -16.28
C ILE A 228 3.81 11.40 -17.73
N GLU A 229 2.73 11.37 -18.52
CA GLU A 229 2.78 11.07 -19.94
C GLU A 229 3.67 12.09 -20.68
N GLY A 230 4.47 11.61 -21.65
CA GLY A 230 5.46 12.44 -22.33
C GLY A 230 6.75 12.70 -21.54
N GLN A 231 6.88 12.18 -20.32
CA GLN A 231 8.07 12.24 -19.48
C GLN A 231 8.72 13.63 -19.37
N PRO A 232 7.97 14.67 -18.98
CA PRO A 232 8.53 15.99 -18.80
C PRO A 232 9.66 15.98 -17.76
N LEU A 233 10.52 17.00 -17.81
CA LEU A 233 11.63 17.19 -16.88
C LEU A 233 11.35 18.37 -15.95
N ASP A 234 11.57 18.19 -14.66
CA ASP A 234 11.60 19.27 -13.69
C ASP A 234 13.04 19.79 -13.59
N VAL A 235 13.21 21.08 -13.90
CA VAL A 235 14.49 21.79 -13.88
C VAL A 235 14.53 22.70 -12.66
N ASP A 236 15.42 22.39 -11.71
CA ASP A 236 15.60 23.20 -10.53
C ASP A 236 16.64 24.31 -10.81
N LEU A 237 16.23 25.55 -10.67
CA LEU A 237 17.05 26.73 -10.85
C LEU A 237 17.53 27.29 -9.50
N ARG A 238 18.61 28.10 -9.50
CA ARG A 238 19.01 28.84 -8.33
C ARG A 238 18.01 29.90 -7.92
N GLU A 239 17.43 30.56 -8.91
CA GLU A 239 16.42 31.61 -8.78
C GLU A 239 15.49 31.60 -9.99
N SER A 240 14.31 32.18 -9.85
CA SER A 240 13.36 32.32 -10.95
C SER A 240 14.00 33.11 -12.11
N ASN A 241 13.81 32.62 -13.35
CA ASN A 241 14.38 33.24 -14.54
C ASN A 241 13.38 33.22 -15.70
N GLU A 242 12.73 34.36 -15.96
CA GLU A 242 11.75 34.48 -17.04
C GLU A 242 12.37 34.37 -18.43
N SER A 243 13.61 34.82 -18.60
CA SER A 243 14.36 34.70 -19.86
C SER A 243 14.64 33.23 -20.19
N PHE A 244 14.85 32.38 -19.20
CA PHE A 244 14.97 30.93 -19.38
C PHE A 244 13.69 30.32 -19.91
N LEU A 245 12.54 30.66 -19.32
CA LEU A 245 11.24 30.22 -19.79
C LEU A 245 10.96 30.67 -21.22
N ALA A 246 11.26 31.91 -21.55
CA ALA A 246 11.10 32.45 -22.89
C ALA A 246 12.00 31.74 -23.92
N SER A 247 13.28 31.47 -23.59
CA SER A 247 14.19 30.72 -24.44
C SER A 247 13.72 29.28 -24.69
N LEU A 248 13.24 28.59 -23.67
CA LEU A 248 12.68 27.24 -23.81
C LEU A 248 11.47 27.22 -24.76
N ARG A 249 10.55 28.15 -24.57
CA ARG A 249 9.34 28.26 -25.42
C ARG A 249 9.67 28.61 -26.88
N ALA A 250 10.66 29.50 -27.10
CA ALA A 250 11.15 29.84 -28.43
C ALA A 250 11.75 28.65 -29.18
N LYS A 251 12.26 27.64 -28.45
CA LYS A 251 12.77 26.36 -28.98
C LYS A 251 11.69 25.27 -29.09
N GLY A 252 10.42 25.60 -28.92
CA GLY A 252 9.31 24.69 -29.06
C GLY A 252 9.05 23.81 -27.85
N ALA A 253 9.70 24.08 -26.71
CA ALA A 253 9.42 23.38 -25.47
C ALA A 253 8.15 23.93 -24.81
N GLN A 254 7.31 23.03 -24.27
CA GLN A 254 6.29 23.42 -23.30
C GLN A 254 6.97 23.60 -21.94
N ALA A 255 6.99 24.82 -21.43
CA ALA A 255 7.63 25.16 -20.18
C ALA A 255 6.70 25.96 -19.27
N ALA A 256 6.53 25.48 -18.05
CA ALA A 256 5.70 26.11 -17.02
C ALA A 256 6.40 26.06 -15.65
N PRO A 257 6.35 27.14 -14.82
CA PRO A 257 6.84 27.08 -13.46
C PRO A 257 5.91 26.18 -12.61
N THR A 258 6.50 25.29 -11.82
CA THR A 258 5.79 24.47 -10.82
C THR A 258 6.02 25.01 -9.40
N THR A 259 7.18 25.61 -9.16
CA THR A 259 7.48 26.34 -7.93
C THR A 259 8.24 27.62 -8.29
N TYR A 260 8.63 28.42 -7.30
CA TYR A 260 9.44 29.61 -7.53
C TYR A 260 10.78 29.33 -8.25
N THR A 261 11.39 28.17 -7.99
CA THR A 261 12.68 27.78 -8.57
C THR A 261 12.64 26.59 -9.50
N THR A 262 11.50 25.89 -9.63
CA THR A 262 11.39 24.69 -10.46
C THR A 262 10.52 24.97 -11.68
N VAL A 263 11.03 24.60 -12.84
CA VAL A 263 10.33 24.72 -14.13
C VAL A 263 10.10 23.32 -14.69
N ARG A 264 8.86 22.97 -14.98
CA ARG A 264 8.51 21.75 -15.73
C ARG A 264 8.65 21.99 -17.22
N VAL A 265 9.44 21.15 -17.87
CA VAL A 265 9.80 21.28 -19.28
C VAL A 265 9.45 19.99 -20.01
N GLN A 266 8.65 20.09 -21.05
CA GLN A 266 8.34 19.00 -21.96
C GLN A 266 8.83 19.37 -23.37
N VAL A 267 9.68 18.52 -23.94
CA VAL A 267 10.24 18.66 -25.28
C VAL A 267 9.88 17.42 -26.08
N ALA A 268 9.40 17.62 -27.31
CA ALA A 268 9.15 16.50 -28.21
C ALA A 268 10.47 15.83 -28.64
N GLY A 269 10.51 14.49 -28.65
CA GLY A 269 11.69 13.74 -29.08
C GLY A 269 12.40 12.99 -27.96
N THR A 270 13.70 12.83 -28.09
CA THR A 270 14.50 12.03 -27.14
C THR A 270 14.85 12.84 -25.89
N ARG A 271 15.11 12.10 -24.78
CA ARG A 271 15.59 12.69 -23.53
C ARG A 271 16.89 13.51 -23.72
N GLU A 272 17.78 13.06 -24.61
CA GLU A 272 19.01 13.75 -24.94
C GLU A 272 18.72 15.10 -25.60
N HIS A 273 17.76 15.14 -26.55
CA HIS A 273 17.32 16.38 -27.18
C HIS A 273 16.72 17.36 -26.16
N ALA A 274 15.90 16.87 -25.24
CA ALA A 274 15.33 17.68 -24.18
C ALA A 274 16.43 18.26 -23.26
N MET A 275 17.43 17.45 -22.88
CA MET A 275 18.55 17.89 -22.05
C MET A 275 19.38 18.96 -22.76
N ASN A 276 19.69 18.77 -24.05
CA ASN A 276 20.42 19.76 -24.85
C ASN A 276 19.65 21.08 -24.97
N THR A 277 18.35 21.02 -25.18
CA THR A 277 17.49 22.22 -25.24
C THR A 277 17.50 22.99 -23.92
N ILE A 278 17.42 22.28 -22.77
CA ILE A 278 17.50 22.88 -21.45
C ILE A 278 18.86 23.55 -21.21
N LEU A 279 19.96 22.86 -21.50
CA LEU A 279 21.32 23.39 -21.28
C LEU A 279 21.62 24.59 -22.18
N GLN A 280 21.21 24.57 -23.44
CA GLN A 280 21.34 25.71 -24.34
C GLN A 280 20.54 26.91 -23.86
N SER A 281 19.29 26.71 -23.46
CA SER A 281 18.43 27.78 -22.95
C SER A 281 18.99 28.37 -21.65
N ALA A 282 19.56 27.54 -20.79
CA ALA A 282 20.23 28.00 -19.57
C ALA A 282 21.46 28.88 -19.89
N LYS A 283 22.27 28.47 -20.86
CA LYS A 283 23.44 29.25 -21.31
C LYS A 283 23.05 30.61 -21.89
N GLU A 284 22.02 30.64 -22.75
CA GLU A 284 21.52 31.84 -23.39
C GLU A 284 20.91 32.85 -22.42
N SER A 285 20.17 32.36 -21.44
CA SER A 285 19.48 33.17 -20.44
C SER A 285 20.34 33.53 -19.20
N GLY A 286 21.50 32.92 -19.06
CA GLY A 286 22.34 33.05 -17.83
C GLY A 286 21.71 32.31 -16.62
N ALA A 287 20.72 31.46 -16.81
CA ALA A 287 20.07 30.72 -15.73
C ALA A 287 21.01 29.66 -15.13
N GLN A 288 21.10 29.61 -13.81
CA GLN A 288 21.88 28.60 -13.12
C GLN A 288 21.01 27.37 -12.78
N VAL A 289 21.20 26.31 -13.55
CA VAL A 289 20.53 25.02 -13.31
C VAL A 289 21.25 24.28 -12.18
N ARG A 290 20.51 23.90 -11.14
CA ARG A 290 20.99 23.09 -10.00
C ARG A 290 20.77 21.61 -10.18
N GLY A 291 19.69 21.24 -10.87
CA GLY A 291 19.34 19.85 -11.10
C GLY A 291 18.29 19.70 -12.19
N VAL A 292 18.28 18.52 -12.79
CA VAL A 292 17.24 18.09 -13.74
C VAL A 292 16.83 16.69 -13.38
N LYS A 293 15.54 16.50 -13.13
CA LYS A 293 14.95 15.18 -12.80
C LYS A 293 13.72 14.93 -13.66
N LEU A 294 13.33 13.66 -13.79
CA LEU A 294 12.03 13.32 -14.38
C LEU A 294 10.94 13.95 -13.51
N ALA A 295 9.98 14.61 -14.14
CA ALA A 295 8.83 15.12 -13.45
C ALA A 295 7.92 13.96 -13.06
N GLU A 296 7.51 13.96 -11.82
CA GLU A 296 6.54 13.02 -11.28
C GLU A 296 5.35 13.81 -10.76
N ARG A 297 4.16 13.23 -10.84
CA ARG A 297 2.99 13.71 -10.13
C ARG A 297 2.93 13.09 -8.74
N SER A 298 2.26 13.73 -7.80
CA SER A 298 1.99 13.10 -6.51
C SER A 298 1.08 11.87 -6.70
N LEU A 299 1.10 10.93 -5.76
CA LEU A 299 0.15 9.81 -5.79
C LEU A 299 -1.30 10.31 -5.66
N GLU A 300 -1.51 11.45 -4.99
CA GLU A 300 -2.80 12.12 -4.89
C GLU A 300 -3.30 12.62 -6.24
N GLU A 301 -2.46 13.31 -7.02
CA GLU A 301 -2.80 13.73 -8.38
C GLU A 301 -3.07 12.53 -9.30
N ALA A 302 -2.27 11.45 -9.16
CA ALA A 302 -2.48 10.21 -9.89
C ALA A 302 -3.82 9.56 -9.55
N PHE A 303 -4.17 9.52 -8.26
CA PHE A 303 -5.45 9.01 -7.78
C PHE A 303 -6.63 9.84 -8.28
N LEU A 304 -6.57 11.18 -8.17
CA LEU A 304 -7.62 12.07 -8.65
C LEU A 304 -7.85 11.92 -10.16
N THR A 305 -6.77 11.81 -10.94
CA THR A 305 -6.86 11.58 -12.39
C THR A 305 -7.54 10.24 -12.70
N ALA A 306 -7.17 9.18 -11.98
CA ALA A 306 -7.75 7.85 -12.17
C ALA A 306 -9.23 7.76 -11.76
N VAL A 307 -9.66 8.59 -10.81
CA VAL A 307 -11.06 8.64 -10.34
C VAL A 307 -11.96 9.46 -11.27
N GLN A 308 -11.38 10.41 -12.02
CA GLN A 308 -12.10 11.29 -12.95
C GLN A 308 -12.21 10.72 -14.38
N ALA A 309 -11.37 9.74 -14.72
CA ALA A 309 -11.39 9.03 -16.00
C ALA A 309 -12.45 7.93 -16.02
#